data_ba2687c13f5256c57504b60cd1db9b80
#
_entry.id   ba2687c13f5256c57504b60cd1db9b80
#
_cell.length_a   1.000
_cell.length_b   1.000
_cell.length_c   1.000
_cell.angle_alpha   90.00
_cell.angle_beta   90.00
_cell.angle_gamma   90.00
#
_symmetry.space_group_name_H-M   'P 1'
#
loop_
_entity.id
_entity.type
_entity.pdbx_description
1 polymer ?
#
loop_
_entity_poly.entity_id
_entity_poly.type
_entity_poly.pdbx_seq_one_letter_code
_entity_poly.pdbx_strand_id
1 'polypeptide(L)'
;LEDTKEYKEEYKQRYELLTTLSGIAYDNLTPEDMWLPPDSQWRQFRFQVWSRRSQRLIWVKCYDNFRNTNEGKKALLKRLRQMKPLKVFYMTSKFLNPRSIGPDPHSRSGAKKFKKKGMMPVYNNLFLGQELYFDVDFKMDSFDDSAAMTKRVVQWVCEKFSITPEDLTIVFSGGKGFHVIWYGWNMADHAPQRFQDTYHSLMTRQRGGYVSPQLQKLHRLVKTEYIEELKEAEILVDYEVTRDTRRIIRLPGTYHHKGRRCTVIRYEDLDGFVAPEPIW
;
A
#
# COMPACT_ATOMS: atom_id res chain seq x y z
N LEU A 1 -23.76 -9.86 20.76
CA LEU A 1 -23.08 -8.87 21.62
C LEU A 1 -22.81 -7.54 20.90
N GLU A 2 -22.61 -7.51 19.58
CA GLU A 2 -22.24 -6.29 18.82
C GLU A 2 -23.39 -5.30 18.55
N ASP A 3 -24.61 -5.60 18.94
CA ASP A 3 -25.79 -4.79 18.61
C ASP A 3 -26.42 -4.05 19.80
N THR A 4 -25.80 -4.09 20.96
CA THR A 4 -26.30 -3.35 22.12
C THR A 4 -26.07 -1.84 21.95
N LYS A 5 -26.97 -1.02 22.51
CA LYS A 5 -26.87 0.45 22.47
C LYS A 5 -25.59 0.93 23.17
N GLU A 6 -25.18 0.26 24.21
CA GLU A 6 -23.97 0.53 24.99
C GLU A 6 -22.70 0.29 24.14
N TYR A 7 -22.59 -0.84 23.43
CA TYR A 7 -21.48 -1.12 22.53
C TYR A 7 -21.36 -0.07 21.42
N LYS A 8 -22.48 0.37 20.83
CA LYS A 8 -22.47 1.41 19.80
C LYS A 8 -21.97 2.76 20.31
N GLU A 9 -22.34 3.14 21.54
CA GLU A 9 -21.86 4.38 22.13
C GLU A 9 -20.39 4.32 22.51
N GLU A 10 -19.92 3.21 23.10
CA GLU A 10 -18.49 2.97 23.38
C GLU A 10 -17.65 2.99 22.09
N TYR A 11 -18.13 2.31 21.04
CA TYR A 11 -17.49 2.31 19.73
C TYR A 11 -17.36 3.73 19.16
N LYS A 12 -18.40 4.52 19.22
CA LYS A 12 -18.42 5.92 18.78
C LYS A 12 -17.43 6.77 19.57
N GLN A 13 -17.47 6.74 20.90
CA GLN A 13 -16.59 7.51 21.77
C GLN A 13 -15.11 7.17 21.49
N ARG A 14 -14.79 5.89 21.35
CA ARG A 14 -13.47 5.42 21.01
C ARG A 14 -12.96 6.03 19.70
N TYR A 15 -13.75 6.02 18.63
CA TYR A 15 -13.31 6.52 17.33
C TYR A 15 -13.31 8.04 17.22
N GLU A 16 -14.14 8.74 17.98
CA GLU A 16 -14.07 10.18 18.13
C GLU A 16 -12.78 10.61 18.85
N LEU A 17 -12.43 9.92 19.93
CA LEU A 17 -11.16 10.13 20.63
C LEU A 17 -9.97 9.87 19.70
N LEU A 18 -9.92 8.72 19.03
CA LEU A 18 -8.84 8.38 18.09
C LEU A 18 -8.72 9.41 16.96
N THR A 19 -9.83 9.95 16.47
CA THR A 19 -9.83 11.02 15.45
C THR A 19 -9.23 12.31 15.98
N THR A 20 -9.50 12.65 17.23
CA THR A 20 -8.92 13.82 17.89
C THR A 20 -7.42 13.64 18.06
N LEU A 21 -6.97 12.51 18.59
CA LEU A 21 -5.55 12.19 18.78
C LEU A 21 -4.80 12.14 17.44
N SER A 22 -5.40 11.54 16.40
CA SER A 22 -4.85 11.56 15.06
C SER A 22 -4.71 12.99 14.52
N GLY A 23 -5.68 13.87 14.79
CA GLY A 23 -5.59 15.28 14.43
C GLY A 23 -4.40 15.98 15.08
N ILE A 24 -4.24 15.84 16.38
CA ILE A 24 -3.11 16.38 17.14
C ILE A 24 -1.79 15.85 16.58
N ALA A 25 -1.71 14.56 16.30
CA ALA A 25 -0.53 13.95 15.73
C ALA A 25 -0.15 14.55 14.37
N TYR A 26 -1.10 14.74 13.45
CA TYR A 26 -0.82 15.37 12.15
C TYR A 26 -0.53 16.87 12.24
N ASP A 27 -1.06 17.56 13.24
CA ASP A 27 -0.75 18.98 13.46
C ASP A 27 0.73 19.18 13.86
N ASN A 28 1.32 18.20 14.54
CA ASN A 28 2.72 18.21 14.97
C ASN A 28 3.73 17.75 13.90
N LEU A 29 3.27 17.23 12.75
CA LEU A 29 4.16 16.81 11.66
C LEU A 29 4.54 17.99 10.77
N THR A 30 5.75 17.91 10.20
CA THR A 30 6.26 18.80 9.16
C THR A 30 6.29 18.10 7.78
N PRO A 31 6.48 18.80 6.67
CA PRO A 31 6.64 18.17 5.37
C PRO A 31 7.82 17.19 5.29
N GLU A 32 8.86 17.43 6.06
CA GLU A 32 10.06 16.58 6.16
C GLU A 32 9.74 15.23 6.79
N ASP A 33 8.76 15.20 7.68
CA ASP A 33 8.25 13.97 8.30
C ASP A 33 7.47 13.08 7.32
N MET A 34 7.02 13.66 6.20
CA MET A 34 6.23 12.95 5.22
C MET A 34 7.11 12.27 4.18
N TRP A 35 6.77 11.03 3.88
CA TRP A 35 7.36 10.31 2.77
C TRP A 35 6.30 10.11 1.66
N LEU A 36 6.73 10.20 0.40
CA LEU A 36 5.89 9.89 -0.76
C LEU A 36 6.64 8.91 -1.66
N PRO A 37 5.95 7.88 -2.20
CA PRO A 37 6.59 6.97 -3.13
C PRO A 37 7.03 7.69 -4.40
N PRO A 38 8.05 7.20 -5.09
CA PRO A 38 8.33 7.59 -6.47
C PRO A 38 7.05 7.47 -7.30
N ASP A 39 6.85 8.35 -8.27
CA ASP A 39 5.67 8.34 -9.14
C ASP A 39 4.32 8.43 -8.40
N SER A 40 4.32 9.05 -7.22
CA SER A 40 3.13 9.17 -6.37
C SER A 40 1.93 9.83 -7.07
N GLN A 41 2.17 10.69 -8.07
CA GLN A 41 1.12 11.29 -8.91
C GLN A 41 0.33 10.26 -9.74
N TRP A 42 0.86 9.08 -9.98
CA TRP A 42 0.20 8.00 -10.70
C TRP A 42 -0.48 6.99 -9.78
N ARG A 43 -0.55 7.27 -8.47
CA ARG A 43 -1.11 6.38 -7.45
C ARG A 43 -2.37 6.94 -6.82
N GLN A 44 -3.28 6.06 -6.46
CA GLN A 44 -4.45 6.42 -5.68
C GLN A 44 -4.09 6.41 -4.19
N PHE A 45 -4.46 7.49 -3.49
CA PHE A 45 -4.42 7.54 -2.02
C PHE A 45 -5.80 7.26 -1.44
N ARG A 46 -5.84 6.58 -0.30
CA ARG A 46 -7.07 6.25 0.42
C ARG A 46 -6.91 6.54 1.89
N PHE A 47 -7.93 7.17 2.45
CA PHE A 47 -7.99 7.51 3.86
C PHE A 47 -9.13 6.76 4.53
N GLN A 48 -8.88 6.22 5.72
CA GLN A 48 -9.94 5.73 6.57
C GLN A 48 -10.23 6.78 7.62
N VAL A 49 -11.46 7.30 7.62
CA VAL A 49 -11.88 8.40 8.50
C VAL A 49 -13.13 8.00 9.27
N TRP A 50 -13.30 8.58 10.46
CA TRP A 50 -14.53 8.50 11.19
C TRP A 50 -15.59 9.42 10.59
N SER A 51 -16.72 8.90 10.22
CA SER A 51 -17.85 9.67 9.69
C SER A 51 -18.86 9.96 10.80
N ARG A 52 -18.92 11.20 11.26
CA ARG A 52 -19.92 11.65 12.25
C ARG A 52 -21.35 11.42 11.76
N ARG A 53 -21.61 11.60 10.46
CA ARG A 53 -22.94 11.41 9.88
C ARG A 53 -23.41 9.95 9.93
N SER A 54 -22.55 9.00 9.64
CA SER A 54 -22.88 7.58 9.57
C SER A 54 -22.46 6.79 10.80
N GLN A 55 -21.82 7.44 11.78
CA GLN A 55 -21.29 6.85 13.03
C GLN A 55 -20.47 5.57 12.76
N ARG A 56 -19.58 5.62 11.75
CA ARG A 56 -18.75 4.48 11.36
C ARG A 56 -17.48 4.92 10.64
N LEU A 57 -16.51 4.02 10.57
CA LEU A 57 -15.33 4.18 9.73
C LEU A 57 -15.72 4.04 8.25
N ILE A 58 -15.31 5.01 7.46
CA ILE A 58 -15.51 5.01 6.01
C ILE A 58 -14.19 5.15 5.28
N TRP A 59 -14.13 4.57 4.08
CA TRP A 59 -13.03 4.77 3.16
C TRP A 59 -13.31 5.96 2.26
N VAL A 60 -12.39 6.91 2.25
CA VAL A 60 -12.42 8.08 1.38
C VAL A 60 -11.26 7.98 0.40
N LYS A 61 -11.57 8.13 -0.89
CA LYS A 61 -10.56 8.30 -1.92
C LYS A 61 -10.05 9.73 -1.87
N CYS A 62 -8.74 9.88 -1.89
CA CYS A 62 -8.15 11.18 -2.13
C CYS A 62 -8.04 11.40 -3.64
N TYR A 63 -8.62 12.48 -4.12
CA TYR A 63 -8.57 12.85 -5.54
C TYR A 63 -7.38 13.77 -5.86
N ASP A 64 -6.63 14.17 -4.85
CA ASP A 64 -5.43 14.96 -5.04
C ASP A 64 -4.29 14.09 -5.58
N ASN A 65 -3.50 14.65 -6.50
CA ASN A 65 -2.29 14.01 -7.01
C ASN A 65 -1.09 14.61 -6.28
N PHE A 66 -0.57 13.88 -5.32
CA PHE A 66 0.63 14.30 -4.61
C PHE A 66 1.86 13.89 -5.43
N ARG A 67 2.65 14.86 -5.90
CA ARG A 67 3.96 14.59 -6.48
C ARG A 67 4.97 14.37 -5.37
N ASN A 68 6.01 13.56 -5.62
CA ASN A 68 7.11 13.40 -4.66
C ASN A 68 8.05 14.62 -4.67
N THR A 69 7.50 15.75 -4.25
CA THR A 69 8.18 17.03 -4.07
C THR A 69 7.81 17.62 -2.72
N ASN A 70 8.51 18.64 -2.28
CA ASN A 70 8.18 19.32 -1.02
C ASN A 70 6.76 19.93 -1.05
N GLU A 71 6.34 20.50 -2.17
CA GLU A 71 4.98 21.02 -2.36
C GLU A 71 3.94 19.89 -2.26
N GLY A 72 4.22 18.73 -2.83
CA GLY A 72 3.35 17.56 -2.73
C GLY A 72 3.23 17.04 -1.30
N LYS A 73 4.33 17.02 -0.55
CA LYS A 73 4.33 16.68 0.88
C LYS A 73 3.55 17.68 1.72
N LYS A 74 3.72 18.99 1.47
CA LYS A 74 2.91 20.06 2.10
C LYS A 74 1.41 19.90 1.79
N ALA A 75 1.07 19.62 0.53
CA ALA A 75 -0.32 19.40 0.12
C ALA A 75 -0.94 18.17 0.81
N LEU A 76 -0.19 17.06 0.88
CA LEU A 76 -0.62 15.87 1.60
C LEU A 76 -0.84 16.17 3.08
N LEU A 77 0.12 16.80 3.75
CA LEU A 77 0.02 17.15 5.17
C LEU A 77 -1.18 18.06 5.46
N LYS A 78 -1.41 19.07 4.62
CA LYS A 78 -2.61 19.90 4.71
C LYS A 78 -3.88 19.05 4.63
N ARG A 79 -3.92 18.06 3.75
CA ARG A 79 -5.06 17.15 3.60
C ARG A 79 -5.25 16.26 4.83
N LEU A 80 -4.16 15.75 5.41
CA LEU A 80 -4.19 14.94 6.63
C LEU A 80 -4.75 15.73 7.81
N ARG A 81 -4.31 16.97 8.01
CA ARG A 81 -4.82 17.89 9.04
C ARG A 81 -6.31 18.18 8.88
N GLN A 82 -6.78 18.37 7.65
CA GLN A 82 -8.20 18.60 7.37
C GLN A 82 -9.07 17.38 7.65
N MET A 83 -8.62 16.19 7.24
CA MET A 83 -9.42 14.96 7.28
C MET A 83 -9.22 14.15 8.55
N LYS A 84 -8.13 14.35 9.27
CA LYS A 84 -7.76 13.61 10.50
C LYS A 84 -7.95 12.10 10.36
N PRO A 85 -7.35 11.47 9.32
CA PRO A 85 -7.59 10.07 9.05
C PRO A 85 -6.92 9.19 10.08
N LEU A 86 -7.58 8.08 10.43
CA LEU A 86 -7.01 7.05 11.31
C LEU A 86 -6.05 6.12 10.57
N LYS A 87 -6.22 6.00 9.26
CA LYS A 87 -5.32 5.21 8.40
C LYS A 87 -5.15 5.90 7.05
N VAL A 88 -3.93 5.89 6.57
CA VAL A 88 -3.56 6.47 5.28
C VAL A 88 -2.84 5.41 4.46
N PHE A 89 -3.28 5.22 3.24
CA PHE A 89 -2.74 4.22 2.33
C PHE A 89 -2.53 4.81 0.94
N TYR A 90 -1.58 4.22 0.23
CA TYR A 90 -1.44 4.44 -1.20
C TYR A 90 -1.47 3.10 -1.95
N MET A 91 -1.84 3.15 -3.22
CA MET A 91 -1.87 1.97 -4.08
C MET A 91 -0.46 1.64 -4.57
N THR A 92 -0.07 0.38 -4.50
CA THR A 92 1.23 -0.09 -5.01
C THR A 92 1.31 0.00 -6.53
N SER A 93 0.19 -0.11 -7.23
CA SER A 93 0.12 0.04 -8.69
C SER A 93 -0.01 1.48 -9.14
N LYS A 94 0.54 1.75 -10.31
CA LYS A 94 0.47 3.03 -11.03
C LYS A 94 -0.56 2.98 -12.15
N PHE A 95 -1.31 4.06 -12.33
CA PHE A 95 -2.30 4.21 -13.39
C PHE A 95 -2.24 5.59 -14.00
N LEU A 96 -2.49 5.71 -15.29
CA LEU A 96 -2.49 7.00 -15.98
C LEU A 96 -3.50 7.98 -15.37
N ASN A 97 -4.66 7.48 -14.93
CA ASN A 97 -5.66 8.28 -14.22
C ASN A 97 -6.05 7.61 -12.89
N PRO A 98 -5.27 7.78 -11.81
CA PRO A 98 -5.56 7.16 -10.53
C PRO A 98 -6.88 7.62 -9.90
N ARG A 99 -7.40 8.79 -10.30
CA ARG A 99 -8.67 9.32 -9.81
C ARG A 99 -9.87 8.50 -10.29
N SER A 100 -9.79 7.90 -11.48
CA SER A 100 -10.88 7.13 -12.08
C SER A 100 -10.95 5.68 -11.59
N ILE A 101 -9.99 5.22 -10.76
CA ILE A 101 -10.02 3.84 -10.24
C ILE A 101 -11.26 3.65 -9.39
N GLY A 102 -12.21 2.88 -9.90
CA GLY A 102 -13.46 2.52 -9.23
C GLY A 102 -13.27 1.47 -8.13
N PRO A 103 -14.32 1.15 -7.37
CA PRO A 103 -14.32 -0.02 -6.51
C PRO A 103 -14.17 -1.28 -7.37
N ASP A 104 -13.61 -2.34 -6.78
CA ASP A 104 -13.50 -3.62 -7.47
C ASP A 104 -14.89 -4.12 -7.90
N PRO A 105 -15.12 -4.39 -9.20
CA PRO A 105 -16.40 -4.91 -9.69
C PRO A 105 -16.73 -6.29 -9.11
N HIS A 106 -15.73 -7.07 -8.70
CA HIS A 106 -15.89 -8.38 -8.07
C HIS A 106 -16.19 -8.31 -6.57
N SER A 107 -16.01 -7.14 -5.93
CA SER A 107 -16.46 -6.96 -4.53
C SER A 107 -17.98 -6.84 -4.46
N ARG A 108 -18.62 -7.37 -3.37
CA ARG A 108 -20.08 -7.24 -3.16
C ARG A 108 -20.59 -5.80 -3.28
N SER A 109 -19.82 -4.81 -2.83
CA SER A 109 -20.17 -3.40 -2.90
C SER A 109 -19.92 -2.81 -4.31
N GLY A 110 -18.89 -3.29 -5.01
CA GLY A 110 -18.56 -2.89 -6.37
C GLY A 110 -19.60 -3.36 -7.38
N ALA A 111 -19.96 -4.65 -7.35
CA ALA A 111 -20.97 -5.23 -8.25
C ALA A 111 -22.34 -4.49 -8.18
N LYS A 112 -22.79 -4.12 -6.96
CA LYS A 112 -24.02 -3.33 -6.79
C LYS A 112 -23.91 -1.92 -7.39
N LYS A 113 -22.75 -1.25 -7.27
CA LYS A 113 -22.53 0.10 -7.84
C LYS A 113 -22.42 0.06 -9.36
N PHE A 114 -21.83 -0.98 -9.93
CA PHE A 114 -21.77 -1.19 -11.36
C PHE A 114 -23.17 -1.34 -11.99
N LYS A 115 -24.00 -2.23 -11.43
CA LYS A 115 -25.38 -2.45 -11.90
C LYS A 115 -26.24 -1.17 -11.82
N LYS A 116 -26.03 -0.32 -10.81
CA LYS A 116 -26.87 0.86 -10.55
C LYS A 116 -26.50 2.11 -11.34
N LYS A 117 -25.25 2.24 -11.84
CA LYS A 117 -24.75 3.49 -12.45
C LYS A 117 -24.35 3.36 -13.92
N GLY A 118 -24.50 2.20 -14.54
CA GLY A 118 -24.01 1.98 -15.91
C GLY A 118 -22.52 2.30 -16.09
N MET A 119 -21.77 2.31 -14.97
CA MET A 119 -20.35 2.69 -15.00
C MET A 119 -19.56 1.64 -15.76
N MET A 120 -18.91 2.07 -16.81
CA MET A 120 -17.89 1.26 -17.46
C MET A 120 -16.88 0.80 -16.43
N PRO A 121 -16.50 -0.49 -16.46
CA PRO A 121 -15.41 -0.98 -15.63
C PRO A 121 -14.16 -0.15 -15.84
N VAL A 122 -13.27 -0.13 -14.85
CA VAL A 122 -11.96 0.53 -14.83
C VAL A 122 -11.02 0.09 -15.99
N TYR A 123 -11.53 -0.66 -16.97
CA TYR A 123 -10.81 -1.14 -18.13
C TYR A 123 -10.25 -0.04 -19.03
N ASN A 124 -10.74 1.19 -18.90
CA ASN A 124 -10.24 2.34 -19.67
C ASN A 124 -9.10 3.09 -18.99
N ASN A 125 -8.63 2.61 -17.83
CA ASN A 125 -7.51 3.24 -17.14
C ASN A 125 -6.23 2.44 -17.43
N LEU A 126 -5.27 3.10 -18.05
CA LEU A 126 -4.01 2.46 -18.40
C LEU A 126 -3.24 2.10 -17.12
N PHE A 127 -2.99 0.81 -16.93
CA PHE A 127 -2.10 0.32 -15.90
C PHE A 127 -0.65 0.56 -16.35
N LEU A 128 0.09 1.35 -15.57
CA LEU A 128 1.47 1.74 -15.86
C LEU A 128 2.50 0.80 -15.23
N GLY A 129 2.05 -0.17 -14.44
CA GLY A 129 2.91 -1.13 -13.76
C GLY A 129 2.72 -1.14 -12.25
N GLN A 130 3.47 -1.99 -11.61
CA GLN A 130 3.54 -2.12 -10.15
C GLN A 130 4.98 -2.50 -9.79
N GLU A 131 5.47 -1.99 -8.69
CA GLU A 131 6.76 -2.35 -8.13
C GLU A 131 6.77 -3.79 -7.63
N LEU A 132 7.96 -4.32 -7.44
CA LEU A 132 8.13 -5.53 -6.65
C LEU A 132 7.92 -5.16 -5.18
N TYR A 133 6.99 -5.84 -4.53
CA TYR A 133 6.55 -5.56 -3.19
C TYR A 133 6.31 -6.87 -2.44
N PHE A 134 6.82 -6.96 -1.23
CA PHE A 134 6.63 -8.07 -0.31
C PHE A 134 6.08 -7.57 1.02
N ASP A 135 5.08 -8.26 1.54
CA ASP A 135 4.49 -8.00 2.86
C ASP A 135 4.97 -9.07 3.84
N VAL A 136 5.69 -8.64 4.87
CA VAL A 136 6.37 -9.50 5.86
C VAL A 136 5.73 -9.29 7.23
N ASP A 137 4.47 -9.73 7.39
CA ASP A 137 3.81 -9.72 8.70
C ASP A 137 3.04 -11.03 8.99
N PHE A 138 3.11 -11.98 8.06
CA PHE A 138 2.34 -13.19 8.07
C PHE A 138 2.87 -14.18 9.11
N LYS A 139 2.06 -14.47 10.14
CA LYS A 139 2.33 -15.45 11.20
C LYS A 139 3.59 -15.15 12.04
N MET A 140 4.01 -13.89 12.13
CA MET A 140 5.11 -13.51 13.00
C MET A 140 4.61 -13.22 14.41
N ASP A 141 5.29 -13.78 15.40
CA ASP A 141 4.92 -13.65 16.81
C ASP A 141 5.54 -12.41 17.46
N SER A 142 6.74 -12.02 17.01
CA SER A 142 7.49 -10.88 17.52
C SER A 142 7.94 -9.91 16.43
N PHE A 143 8.43 -8.74 16.84
CA PHE A 143 9.09 -7.79 15.94
C PHE A 143 10.44 -8.34 15.45
N ASP A 144 11.16 -9.07 16.31
CA ASP A 144 12.45 -9.66 15.96
C ASP A 144 12.30 -10.71 14.87
N ASP A 145 11.28 -11.59 14.95
CA ASP A 145 10.98 -12.57 13.91
C ASP A 145 10.62 -11.88 12.59
N SER A 146 9.81 -10.82 12.65
CA SER A 146 9.44 -10.03 11.47
C SER A 146 10.66 -9.33 10.85
N ALA A 147 11.56 -8.78 11.67
CA ALA A 147 12.79 -8.13 11.23
C ALA A 147 13.76 -9.15 10.61
N ALA A 148 13.96 -10.28 11.27
CA ALA A 148 14.81 -11.37 10.76
C ALA A 148 14.28 -11.92 9.41
N MET A 149 12.97 -12.14 9.29
CA MET A 149 12.35 -12.55 8.04
C MET A 149 12.47 -11.48 6.96
N THR A 150 12.34 -10.20 7.32
CA THR A 150 12.54 -9.07 6.41
C THR A 150 13.96 -9.05 5.84
N LYS A 151 14.97 -9.30 6.67
CA LYS A 151 16.37 -9.41 6.21
C LYS A 151 16.54 -10.52 5.18
N ARG A 152 15.93 -11.68 5.41
CA ARG A 152 15.95 -12.79 4.46
C ARG A 152 15.29 -12.45 3.12
N VAL A 153 14.15 -11.71 3.14
CA VAL A 153 13.51 -11.20 1.92
C VAL A 153 14.43 -10.24 1.20
N VAL A 154 15.05 -9.30 1.91
CA VAL A 154 16.01 -8.33 1.32
C VAL A 154 17.18 -9.06 0.68
N GLN A 155 17.80 -10.00 1.37
CA GLN A 155 18.92 -10.78 0.85
C GLN A 155 18.53 -11.55 -0.42
N TRP A 156 17.39 -12.24 -0.40
CA TRP A 156 16.89 -12.96 -1.57
C TRP A 156 16.68 -12.02 -2.78
N VAL A 157 16.09 -10.84 -2.56
CA VAL A 157 15.88 -9.84 -3.63
C VAL A 157 17.22 -9.36 -4.18
N CYS A 158 18.17 -9.03 -3.30
CA CYS A 158 19.49 -8.56 -3.70
C CYS A 158 20.25 -9.60 -4.52
N GLU A 159 20.25 -10.84 -4.08
CA GLU A 159 20.90 -11.97 -4.78
C GLU A 159 20.25 -12.24 -6.15
N LYS A 160 18.91 -12.34 -6.16
CA LYS A 160 18.16 -12.65 -7.38
C LYS A 160 18.33 -11.61 -8.48
N PHE A 161 18.39 -10.35 -8.13
CA PHE A 161 18.41 -9.23 -9.09
C PHE A 161 19.75 -8.50 -9.16
N SER A 162 20.77 -8.95 -8.42
CA SER A 162 22.11 -8.33 -8.38
C SER A 162 22.05 -6.85 -8.02
N ILE A 163 21.27 -6.50 -7.00
CA ILE A 163 21.10 -5.15 -6.46
C ILE A 163 21.57 -5.12 -4.98
N THR A 164 21.58 -3.94 -4.39
CA THR A 164 21.99 -3.74 -3.01
C THR A 164 20.80 -3.39 -2.11
N PRO A 165 20.91 -3.54 -0.77
CA PRO A 165 19.83 -3.17 0.15
C PRO A 165 19.40 -1.70 0.03
N GLU A 166 20.29 -0.80 -0.41
CA GLU A 166 20.03 0.64 -0.61
C GLU A 166 19.08 0.91 -1.78
N ASP A 167 18.98 -0.03 -2.73
CA ASP A 167 18.01 0.04 -3.83
C ASP A 167 16.58 -0.26 -3.36
N LEU A 168 16.43 -0.80 -2.16
CA LEU A 168 15.16 -1.20 -1.58
C LEU A 168 14.64 -0.14 -0.59
N THR A 169 13.34 -0.03 -0.52
CA THR A 169 12.66 0.74 0.52
C THR A 169 12.05 -0.24 1.52
N ILE A 170 12.57 -0.26 2.73
CA ILE A 170 12.06 -1.08 3.82
C ILE A 170 11.18 -0.19 4.69
N VAL A 171 9.96 -0.64 4.96
CA VAL A 171 8.96 0.14 5.69
C VAL A 171 8.45 -0.66 6.88
N PHE A 172 8.61 -0.15 8.08
CA PHE A 172 7.85 -0.63 9.23
C PHE A 172 6.39 -0.19 9.10
N SER A 173 5.44 -1.12 9.12
CA SER A 173 4.02 -0.85 8.87
C SER A 173 3.31 -0.07 9.99
N GLY A 174 3.97 0.14 11.14
CA GLY A 174 3.35 0.65 12.37
C GLY A 174 2.49 -0.40 13.10
N GLY A 175 2.36 -1.59 12.55
CA GLY A 175 1.63 -2.73 13.10
C GLY A 175 2.56 -3.76 13.73
N LYS A 176 2.73 -4.88 13.05
CA LYS A 176 3.60 -6.00 13.47
C LYS A 176 4.74 -6.26 12.50
N GLY A 177 4.59 -5.90 11.23
CA GLY A 177 5.50 -6.36 10.18
C GLY A 177 6.07 -5.22 9.35
N PHE A 178 6.73 -5.63 8.28
CA PHE A 178 7.46 -4.77 7.37
C PHE A 178 7.02 -4.98 5.93
N HIS A 179 7.26 -3.97 5.10
CA HIS A 179 7.15 -4.06 3.66
C HIS A 179 8.54 -3.89 3.04
N VAL A 180 8.89 -4.75 2.10
CA VAL A 180 10.09 -4.61 1.27
C VAL A 180 9.65 -4.22 -0.13
N ILE A 181 10.13 -3.11 -0.65
CA ILE A 181 9.67 -2.52 -1.91
C ILE A 181 10.87 -2.17 -2.78
N TRP A 182 10.89 -2.69 -4.01
CA TRP A 182 11.84 -2.27 -5.01
C TRP A 182 11.14 -1.43 -6.09
N TYR A 183 11.32 -0.11 -6.02
CA TYR A 183 10.73 0.85 -6.96
C TYR A 183 11.40 0.82 -8.34
N GLY A 184 12.64 0.36 -8.43
CA GLY A 184 13.38 0.18 -9.69
C GLY A 184 12.92 -1.02 -10.51
N TRP A 185 12.17 -1.96 -9.90
CA TRP A 185 11.70 -3.13 -10.61
C TRP A 185 10.70 -2.78 -11.72
N ASN A 186 10.87 -3.38 -12.88
CA ASN A 186 9.90 -3.32 -13.97
C ASN A 186 9.82 -4.67 -14.72
N MET A 187 8.70 -4.89 -15.38
CA MET A 187 8.39 -6.14 -16.05
C MET A 187 9.30 -6.40 -17.26
N ALA A 188 9.70 -5.34 -17.96
CA ALA A 188 10.45 -5.45 -19.21
C ALA A 188 11.88 -6.00 -19.01
N ASP A 189 12.51 -5.61 -17.87
CA ASP A 189 13.93 -5.86 -17.66
C ASP A 189 14.19 -6.94 -16.59
N HIS A 190 13.28 -7.11 -15.64
CA HIS A 190 13.54 -7.90 -14.42
C HIS A 190 12.67 -9.15 -14.27
N ALA A 191 11.58 -9.28 -15.03
CA ALA A 191 10.79 -10.50 -15.01
C ALA A 191 11.53 -11.66 -15.73
N PRO A 192 11.20 -12.93 -15.44
CA PRO A 192 11.70 -14.05 -16.24
C PRO A 192 11.38 -13.87 -17.73
N GLN A 193 12.29 -14.28 -18.62
CA GLN A 193 12.25 -13.97 -20.05
C GLN A 193 10.89 -14.23 -20.71
N ARG A 194 10.26 -15.37 -20.41
CA ARG A 194 8.93 -15.71 -20.95
C ARG A 194 7.82 -14.68 -20.62
N PHE A 195 7.95 -13.99 -19.51
CA PHE A 195 7.03 -12.92 -19.14
C PHE A 195 7.39 -11.59 -19.77
N GLN A 196 8.68 -11.31 -19.97
CA GLN A 196 9.15 -10.16 -20.73
C GLN A 196 8.62 -10.22 -22.16
N ASP A 197 8.75 -11.37 -22.84
CA ASP A 197 8.26 -11.58 -24.21
C ASP A 197 6.75 -11.33 -24.31
N THR A 198 6.00 -11.87 -23.33
CA THR A 198 4.56 -11.65 -23.23
C THR A 198 4.23 -10.17 -22.99
N TYR A 199 4.98 -9.50 -22.11
CA TYR A 199 4.83 -8.09 -21.83
C TYR A 199 5.05 -7.23 -23.06
N HIS A 200 6.14 -7.44 -23.79
CA HIS A 200 6.45 -6.72 -25.02
C HIS A 200 5.37 -6.95 -26.10
N SER A 201 4.90 -8.18 -26.25
CA SER A 201 3.78 -8.49 -27.15
C SER A 201 2.49 -7.77 -26.77
N LEU A 202 2.18 -7.65 -25.49
CA LEU A 202 1.03 -6.88 -25.01
C LEU A 202 1.21 -5.39 -25.25
N MET A 203 2.40 -4.84 -24.99
CA MET A 203 2.69 -3.41 -25.16
C MET A 203 2.64 -2.97 -26.61
N THR A 204 3.10 -3.79 -27.55
CA THR A 204 3.03 -3.48 -28.99
C THR A 204 1.59 -3.52 -29.54
N ARG A 205 0.70 -4.27 -28.91
CA ARG A 205 -0.73 -4.36 -29.31
C ARG A 205 -1.58 -3.24 -28.68
N GLN A 206 -1.01 -2.35 -27.86
CA GLN A 206 -1.78 -1.31 -27.17
C GLN A 206 -2.41 -0.31 -28.17
N ARG A 207 -3.71 -0.45 -28.35
CA ARG A 207 -4.59 0.61 -28.82
C ARG A 207 -5.65 0.85 -27.73
N GLY A 208 -5.32 1.76 -26.77
CA GLY A 208 -6.23 2.14 -25.69
C GLY A 208 -6.42 1.05 -24.60
N GLY A 209 -6.71 1.42 -23.39
CA GLY A 209 -6.83 0.71 -22.12
C GLY A 209 -7.22 -0.78 -22.00
N TYR A 210 -7.47 -1.47 -23.10
CA TYR A 210 -7.88 -2.89 -23.13
C TYR A 210 -6.81 -3.87 -22.66
N VAL A 211 -5.55 -3.47 -22.63
CA VAL A 211 -4.43 -4.34 -22.22
C VAL A 211 -4.21 -4.34 -20.71
N SER A 212 -4.76 -3.37 -19.99
CA SER A 212 -4.55 -3.26 -18.52
C SER A 212 -4.92 -4.50 -17.74
N PRO A 213 -6.01 -5.23 -18.01
CA PRO A 213 -6.33 -6.47 -17.30
C PRO A 213 -5.30 -7.58 -17.56
N GLN A 214 -4.81 -7.70 -18.80
CA GLN A 214 -3.79 -8.68 -19.16
C GLN A 214 -2.46 -8.36 -18.49
N LEU A 215 -2.05 -7.09 -18.49
CA LEU A 215 -0.84 -6.64 -17.76
C LEU A 215 -0.94 -6.90 -16.27
N GLN A 216 -2.07 -6.60 -15.64
CA GLN A 216 -2.29 -6.91 -14.23
C GLN A 216 -2.23 -8.41 -13.95
N LYS A 217 -2.81 -9.24 -14.85
CA LYS A 217 -2.71 -10.70 -14.74
C LYS A 217 -1.26 -11.16 -14.86
N LEU A 218 -0.50 -10.60 -15.80
CA LEU A 218 0.92 -10.91 -16.00
C LEU A 218 1.74 -10.58 -14.76
N HIS A 219 1.56 -9.39 -14.17
CA HIS A 219 2.20 -9.02 -12.91
C HIS A 219 1.89 -9.99 -11.76
N ARG A 220 0.65 -10.47 -11.67
CA ARG A 220 0.29 -11.47 -10.66
C ARG A 220 1.01 -12.79 -10.87
N LEU A 221 1.13 -13.25 -12.11
CA LEU A 221 1.81 -14.50 -12.44
C LEU A 221 3.29 -14.43 -12.07
N VAL A 222 3.98 -13.36 -12.43
CA VAL A 222 5.39 -13.15 -12.05
C VAL A 222 5.58 -13.12 -10.55
N LYS A 223 4.73 -12.38 -9.83
CA LYS A 223 4.81 -12.32 -8.37
C LYS A 223 4.49 -13.65 -7.71
N THR A 224 3.55 -14.42 -8.26
CA THR A 224 3.26 -15.77 -7.76
C THR A 224 4.49 -16.65 -7.86
N GLU A 225 5.22 -16.60 -8.98
CA GLU A 225 6.46 -17.36 -9.15
C GLU A 225 7.52 -16.95 -8.12
N TYR A 226 7.74 -15.65 -7.91
CA TYR A 226 8.68 -15.19 -6.89
C TYR A 226 8.29 -15.60 -5.47
N ILE A 227 6.99 -15.63 -5.16
CA ILE A 227 6.51 -16.10 -3.85
C ILE A 227 6.75 -17.61 -3.67
N GLU A 228 6.56 -18.41 -4.72
CA GLU A 228 6.87 -19.85 -4.65
C GLU A 228 8.38 -20.09 -4.46
N GLU A 229 9.24 -19.33 -5.15
CA GLU A 229 10.69 -19.39 -4.92
C GLU A 229 11.08 -19.01 -3.47
N LEU A 230 10.46 -17.95 -2.92
CA LEU A 230 10.66 -17.56 -1.53
C LEU A 230 10.23 -18.67 -0.56
N LYS A 231 9.10 -19.33 -0.85
CA LYS A 231 8.58 -20.43 -0.06
C LYS A 231 9.50 -21.65 -0.09
N GLU A 232 10.08 -21.98 -1.25
CA GLU A 232 11.09 -23.03 -1.38
C GLU A 232 12.35 -22.73 -0.57
N ALA A 233 12.71 -21.43 -0.44
CA ALA A 233 13.78 -20.96 0.43
C ALA A 233 13.36 -20.80 1.90
N GLU A 234 12.16 -21.24 2.29
CA GLU A 234 11.59 -21.09 3.64
C GLU A 234 11.48 -19.62 4.09
N ILE A 235 11.27 -18.70 3.15
CA ILE A 235 11.05 -17.27 3.40
C ILE A 235 9.55 -16.97 3.33
N LEU A 236 8.98 -16.52 4.44
CA LEU A 236 7.54 -16.30 4.57
C LEU A 236 7.15 -14.86 4.25
N VAL A 237 6.21 -14.72 3.32
CA VAL A 237 5.54 -13.45 2.99
C VAL A 237 4.03 -13.67 2.90
N ASP A 238 3.23 -12.61 3.08
CA ASP A 238 1.79 -12.71 2.84
C ASP A 238 1.52 -12.88 1.34
N TYR A 239 1.15 -14.10 0.97
CA TYR A 239 0.89 -14.50 -0.42
C TYR A 239 -0.17 -13.63 -1.09
N GLU A 240 -1.34 -13.48 -0.45
CA GLU A 240 -2.47 -12.78 -1.04
C GLU A 240 -2.21 -11.28 -1.18
N VAL A 241 -1.52 -10.72 -0.21
CA VAL A 241 -1.15 -9.31 -0.19
C VAL A 241 -0.07 -9.01 -1.23
N THR A 242 0.98 -9.81 -1.26
CA THR A 242 2.15 -9.61 -2.14
C THR A 242 1.78 -9.70 -3.61
N ARG A 243 0.94 -10.66 -4.01
CA ARG A 243 0.54 -10.84 -5.41
C ARG A 243 -0.54 -9.86 -5.90
N ASP A 244 -1.26 -9.17 -4.98
CA ASP A 244 -2.40 -8.32 -5.35
C ASP A 244 -1.95 -7.04 -6.07
N THR A 245 -2.29 -6.92 -7.35
CA THR A 245 -2.01 -5.72 -8.17
C THR A 245 -2.87 -4.51 -7.81
N ARG A 246 -3.82 -4.64 -6.92
CA ARG A 246 -4.67 -3.53 -6.43
C ARG A 246 -4.42 -3.22 -4.96
N ARG A 247 -3.38 -3.82 -4.40
CA ARG A 247 -3.05 -3.64 -2.99
C ARG A 247 -2.79 -2.17 -2.66
N ILE A 248 -3.38 -1.77 -1.56
CA ILE A 248 -3.05 -0.53 -0.88
C ILE A 248 -2.21 -0.86 0.34
N ILE A 249 -1.13 -0.14 0.52
CA ILE A 249 -0.23 -0.28 1.66
C ILE A 249 -0.16 1.03 2.44
N ARG A 250 0.22 0.95 3.69
CA ARG A 250 0.29 2.11 4.56
C ARG A 250 1.34 3.09 4.07
N LEU A 251 0.99 4.37 4.11
CA LEU A 251 1.89 5.44 3.73
C LEU A 251 2.88 5.74 4.86
N PRO A 252 4.20 5.67 4.63
CA PRO A 252 5.19 6.09 5.60
C PRO A 252 5.03 7.56 6.00
N GLY A 253 5.36 7.88 7.25
CA GLY A 253 5.12 9.19 7.87
C GLY A 253 3.75 9.32 8.51
N THR A 254 2.84 8.33 8.31
CA THR A 254 1.50 8.33 8.91
C THR A 254 1.36 7.31 10.04
N TYR A 255 0.25 7.34 10.76
CA TYR A 255 0.06 6.50 11.93
C TYR A 255 -0.78 5.26 11.67
N HIS A 256 -0.43 4.19 12.35
CA HIS A 256 -1.28 3.01 12.50
C HIS A 256 -2.37 3.29 13.55
N HIS A 257 -3.52 2.60 13.46
CA HIS A 257 -4.60 2.75 14.45
C HIS A 257 -4.20 2.34 15.89
N LYS A 258 -3.02 1.76 16.08
CA LYS A 258 -2.42 1.47 17.39
C LYS A 258 -1.48 2.58 17.88
N GLY A 259 -1.47 3.75 17.22
CA GLY A 259 -0.68 4.89 17.59
C GLY A 259 0.78 4.89 17.11
N ARG A 260 1.28 3.78 16.58
CA ARG A 260 2.66 3.72 16.08
C ARG A 260 2.79 4.36 14.70
N ARG A 261 3.89 5.07 14.49
CA ARG A 261 4.20 5.68 13.19
C ARG A 261 4.71 4.61 12.21
N CYS A 262 4.19 4.64 11.00
CA CYS A 262 4.74 3.91 9.87
C CYS A 262 5.98 4.65 9.37
N THR A 263 7.14 3.99 9.31
CA THR A 263 8.42 4.63 9.01
C THR A 263 9.21 3.85 7.98
N VAL A 264 9.96 4.58 7.13
CA VAL A 264 11.03 3.98 6.33
C VAL A 264 12.20 3.74 7.27
N ILE A 265 12.83 2.58 7.17
CA ILE A 265 13.98 2.18 7.97
C ILE A 265 15.11 1.72 7.05
N ARG A 266 16.34 1.78 7.53
CA ARG A 266 17.51 1.27 6.81
C ARG A 266 17.67 -0.23 7.06
N TYR A 267 18.37 -0.92 6.18
CA TYR A 267 18.58 -2.37 6.29
C TYR A 267 19.32 -2.75 7.58
N GLU A 268 20.35 -1.98 7.94
CA GLU A 268 21.13 -2.19 9.16
C GLU A 268 20.33 -1.99 10.46
N ASP A 269 19.26 -1.17 10.41
CA ASP A 269 18.40 -0.90 11.57
C ASP A 269 17.40 -2.05 11.83
N LEU A 270 17.40 -3.08 11.00
CA LEU A 270 16.59 -4.30 11.25
C LEU A 270 17.17 -5.13 12.41
N ASP A 271 18.50 -5.08 12.63
CA ASP A 271 19.11 -5.73 13.78
C ASP A 271 18.77 -4.98 15.06
N GLY A 272 18.13 -5.67 16.00
CA GLY A 272 17.69 -5.07 17.25
C GLY A 272 16.59 -4.01 17.05
N PHE A 273 15.76 -4.15 16.01
CA PHE A 273 14.70 -3.20 15.74
C PHE A 273 13.77 -2.99 16.92
N VAL A 274 13.65 -1.76 17.35
CA VAL A 274 12.71 -1.33 18.39
C VAL A 274 11.57 -0.55 17.73
N ALA A 275 10.36 -1.08 17.86
CA ALA A 275 9.19 -0.41 17.29
C ALA A 275 8.97 0.95 18.00
N PRO A 276 8.64 2.01 17.25
CA PRO A 276 8.30 3.29 17.84
C PRO A 276 7.18 3.17 18.88
N GLU A 277 7.28 3.91 19.98
CA GLU A 277 6.24 3.96 20.99
C GLU A 277 4.92 4.48 20.39
N PRO A 278 3.78 3.92 20.81
CA PRO A 278 2.49 4.48 20.44
C PRO A 278 2.32 5.88 21.02
N ILE A 279 1.77 6.80 20.25
CA ILE A 279 1.49 8.17 20.71
C ILE A 279 0.06 8.32 21.30
N TRP A 280 -0.74 7.25 21.27
CA TRP A 280 -2.05 7.13 21.95
C TRP A 280 -2.36 5.69 22.36
#